data_520b53ecc3c3bf9c89d7684830f2e877
#
_entry.id   520b53ecc3c3bf9c89d7684830f2e877
#
_cell.length_a   1.000
_cell.length_b   1.000
_cell.length_c   1.000
_cell.angle_alpha   90.00
_cell.angle_beta   90.00
_cell.angle_gamma   90.00
#
_symmetry.space_group_name_H-M   'P 1'
#
loop_
_entity.id
_entity.type
_entity.pdbx_description
1 polymer ?
#
loop_
_entity_poly.entity_id
_entity_poly.type
_entity_poly.pdbx_seq_one_letter_code
_entity_poly.pdbx_strand_id
1 'polypeptide(L)'
;MSHKRESGRQVTENLRTGPVPRTKLILCVEDNKAYLRLRKTVLEREGYSVLTATTGAEALKVFREEPVSLVLSDHMLRGTTGVALAHQLKTIKPHVPFVLYSGTVPDIMGDADCFISKDETVASFLSIIKSLIKRHGE
;
A
#
# COMPACT_ATOMS: atom_id res chain seq x y z
N MET A 1 8.74 25.30 -5.32
CA MET A 1 8.85 25.26 -4.88
C MET A 1 8.61 25.05 -4.30
N SER A 2 8.69 24.79 -4.61
CA SER A 2 8.66 24.54 -4.00
C SER A 2 8.64 24.29 -3.55
N HIS A 3 8.60 24.02 -3.64
CA HIS A 3 8.76 23.88 -3.21
C HIS A 3 8.68 23.40 -2.61
N LYS A 4 8.67 22.96 -2.69
CA LYS A 4 8.86 22.75 -2.45
C LYS A 4 8.87 22.27 -1.90
N ARG A 5 8.87 21.76 -2.06
CA ARG A 5 9.08 21.56 -1.87
C ARG A 5 9.27 21.25 -1.36
N GLU A 6 9.55 20.98 -1.78
CA GLU A 6 9.89 20.84 -1.62
C GLU A 6 10.09 20.48 -1.00
N SER A 7 10.09 20.32 -0.86
CA SER A 7 10.48 20.01 -0.57
C SER A 7 11.05 19.47 -0.47
N GLY A 8 11.18 19.37 -0.19
CA GLY A 8 11.92 18.69 -0.35
C GLY A 8 12.44 17.90 -1.39
N ARG A 9 12.49 17.96 -2.28
CA ARG A 9 13.00 17.35 -3.27
C ARG A 9 13.56 18.15 -4.32
N GLN A 10 14.05 18.35 -4.59
CA GLN A 10 14.54 19.01 -5.53
C GLN A 10 14.74 19.44 -6.54
N VAL A 11 14.99 19.55 -6.68
CA VAL A 11 14.99 20.23 -7.68
C VAL A 11 15.87 20.02 -8.80
N THR A 12 17.02 19.80 -8.67
CA THR A 12 17.98 19.65 -9.70
C THR A 12 17.87 18.33 -10.41
N GLU A 13 17.15 17.45 -9.84
CA GLU A 13 16.91 16.18 -10.48
C GLU A 13 16.20 16.34 -11.81
N ASN A 14 15.70 17.47 -12.10
CA ASN A 14 14.93 17.69 -13.31
C ASN A 14 15.76 18.00 -14.54
N LEU A 15 17.03 17.72 -14.48
CA LEU A 15 17.86 17.83 -15.67
C LEU A 15 17.59 16.73 -16.68
N ARG A 16 16.94 15.69 -16.26
CA ARG A 16 16.59 14.58 -17.15
C ARG A 16 15.63 15.05 -18.23
N THR A 17 15.75 14.46 -19.41
CA THR A 17 14.81 14.70 -20.49
C THR A 17 13.77 13.59 -20.49
N GLY A 18 12.61 13.90 -21.04
CA GLY A 18 11.53 12.94 -21.16
C GLY A 18 10.65 12.88 -19.92
N PRO A 19 9.58 12.08 -19.96
CA PRO A 19 8.63 12.02 -18.85
C PRO A 19 9.24 11.36 -17.63
N VAL A 20 8.84 11.86 -16.46
CA VAL A 20 9.23 11.28 -15.18
C VAL A 20 8.34 10.06 -14.94
N PRO A 21 8.91 8.89 -14.61
CA PRO A 21 8.08 7.71 -14.32
C PRO A 21 7.15 7.98 -13.15
N ARG A 22 5.92 7.50 -13.25
CA ARG A 22 4.97 7.61 -12.17
C ARG A 22 5.36 6.73 -11.03
N THR A 23 5.36 7.31 -9.83
CA THR A 23 5.53 6.54 -8.61
C THR A 23 4.23 5.82 -8.30
N LYS A 24 4.30 4.52 -8.03
CA LYS A 24 3.11 3.77 -7.65
C LYS A 24 2.74 4.09 -6.21
N LEU A 25 1.45 4.15 -5.94
CA LEU A 25 0.91 4.55 -4.65
C LEU A 25 0.33 3.35 -3.91
N ILE A 26 0.86 3.10 -2.71
CA ILE A 26 0.41 2.00 -1.86
C ILE A 26 -0.35 2.57 -0.67
N LEU A 27 -1.52 2.00 -0.40
CA LEU A 27 -2.28 2.32 0.81
C LEU A 27 -1.98 1.25 1.85
N CYS A 28 -1.36 1.65 2.96
CA CYS A 28 -1.07 0.77 4.09
C CYS A 28 -2.10 0.97 5.18
N VAL A 29 -2.71 -0.11 5.63
CA VAL A 29 -3.74 -0.08 6.68
C VAL A 29 -3.27 -0.91 7.86
N GLU A 30 -3.14 -0.26 9.01
CA GLU A 30 -2.62 -0.87 10.22
C GLU A 30 -3.00 0.00 11.40
N ASP A 31 -3.60 -0.56 12.44
CA ASP A 31 -4.01 0.24 13.59
C ASP A 31 -2.88 0.56 14.58
N ASN A 32 -1.75 -0.15 14.48
CA ASN A 32 -0.57 0.17 15.29
C ASN A 32 0.31 1.16 14.51
N LYS A 33 0.41 2.38 15.03
CA LYS A 33 1.10 3.46 14.32
C LYS A 33 2.60 3.22 14.16
N ALA A 34 3.22 2.54 15.11
CA ALA A 34 4.65 2.25 15.02
C ALA A 34 4.93 1.26 13.89
N TYR A 35 4.12 0.21 13.77
CA TYR A 35 4.25 -0.75 12.69
C TYR A 35 3.95 -0.09 11.35
N LEU A 36 2.96 0.79 11.33
CA LEU A 36 2.59 1.50 10.12
C LEU A 36 3.74 2.36 9.59
N ARG A 37 4.40 3.10 10.50
CA ARG A 37 5.55 3.92 10.13
C ARG A 37 6.70 3.07 9.58
N LEU A 38 6.92 1.91 10.19
CA LEU A 38 7.99 1.02 9.74
C LEU A 38 7.72 0.54 8.30
N ARG A 39 6.50 0.11 8.02
CA ARG A 39 6.13 -0.35 6.68
C ARG A 39 6.26 0.78 5.66
N LYS A 40 5.79 1.96 6.04
CA LYS A 40 5.88 3.13 5.17
C LYS A 40 7.34 3.39 4.81
N THR A 41 8.24 3.36 5.80
CA THR A 41 9.65 3.59 5.56
C THR A 41 10.24 2.56 4.59
N VAL A 42 9.93 1.28 4.82
CA VAL A 42 10.45 0.20 3.98
C VAL A 42 10.00 0.37 2.53
N LEU A 43 8.72 0.66 2.33
CA LEU A 43 8.17 0.81 0.98
C LEU A 43 8.68 2.06 0.30
N GLU A 44 8.79 3.17 1.03
CA GLU A 44 9.29 4.41 0.45
C GLU A 44 10.74 4.31 0.03
N ARG A 45 11.55 3.56 0.75
CA ARG A 45 12.94 3.32 0.37
C ARG A 45 13.03 2.55 -0.94
N GLU A 46 12.00 1.80 -1.28
CA GLU A 46 11.96 1.06 -2.53
C GLU A 46 11.42 1.90 -3.69
N GLY A 47 11.01 3.13 -3.41
CA GLY A 47 10.55 4.06 -4.44
C GLY A 47 9.05 4.22 -4.54
N TYR A 48 8.28 3.58 -3.67
CA TYR A 48 6.83 3.75 -3.68
C TYR A 48 6.41 5.00 -2.92
N SER A 49 5.27 5.57 -3.30
CA SER A 49 4.58 6.54 -2.47
C SER A 49 3.62 5.77 -1.58
N VAL A 50 3.47 6.21 -0.33
CA VAL A 50 2.66 5.48 0.64
C VAL A 50 1.70 6.42 1.34
N LEU A 51 0.43 6.06 1.32
CA LEU A 51 -0.59 6.67 2.17
C LEU A 51 -0.94 5.68 3.26
N THR A 52 -1.33 6.18 4.41
CA THR A 52 -1.59 5.34 5.57
C THR A 52 -2.99 5.55 6.10
N ALA A 53 -3.54 4.50 6.71
CA ALA A 53 -4.83 4.54 7.37
C ALA A 53 -4.75 3.66 8.61
N THR A 54 -5.33 4.12 9.71
CA THR A 54 -5.34 3.36 10.95
C THR A 54 -6.68 2.69 11.22
N THR A 55 -7.70 2.99 10.42
CA THR A 55 -9.02 2.39 10.54
C THR A 55 -9.57 2.02 9.16
N GLY A 56 -10.56 1.14 9.15
CA GLY A 56 -11.23 0.78 7.90
C GLY A 56 -11.93 1.96 7.26
N ALA A 57 -12.55 2.83 8.05
CA ALA A 57 -13.24 4.01 7.53
C ALA A 57 -12.25 4.96 6.85
N GLU A 58 -11.11 5.18 7.47
CA GLU A 58 -10.08 6.02 6.89
C GLU A 58 -9.55 5.41 5.59
N ALA A 59 -9.34 4.09 5.60
CA ALA A 59 -8.88 3.39 4.41
C ALA A 59 -9.87 3.54 3.25
N LEU A 60 -11.16 3.41 3.53
CA LEU A 60 -12.19 3.59 2.50
C LEU A 60 -12.15 4.98 1.90
N LYS A 61 -12.01 6.00 2.74
CA LYS A 61 -11.95 7.38 2.29
C LYS A 61 -10.75 7.61 1.37
N VAL A 62 -9.58 7.19 1.81
CA VAL A 62 -8.35 7.36 1.02
C VAL A 62 -8.47 6.59 -0.29
N PHE A 63 -8.99 5.37 -0.24
CA PHE A 63 -9.09 4.53 -1.42
C PHE A 63 -10.01 5.13 -2.49
N ARG A 64 -11.09 5.79 -2.07
CA ARG A 64 -11.98 6.45 -3.01
C ARG A 64 -11.35 7.67 -3.65
N GLU A 65 -10.56 8.41 -2.89
CA GLU A 65 -10.07 9.73 -3.31
C GLU A 65 -8.74 9.68 -4.04
N GLU A 66 -7.93 8.65 -3.81
CA GLU A 66 -6.57 8.60 -4.32
C GLU A 66 -6.37 7.47 -5.32
N PRO A 67 -5.44 7.63 -6.28
CA PRO A 67 -5.19 6.60 -7.30
C PRO A 67 -4.30 5.49 -6.75
N VAL A 68 -4.84 4.69 -5.84
CA VAL A 68 -4.10 3.63 -5.17
C VAL A 68 -3.82 2.49 -6.14
N SER A 69 -2.57 2.03 -6.18
CA SER A 69 -2.14 0.92 -7.02
C SER A 69 -2.20 -0.43 -6.31
N LEU A 70 -2.12 -0.42 -4.98
CA LEU A 70 -2.13 -1.65 -4.19
C LEU A 70 -2.50 -1.30 -2.75
N VAL A 71 -3.27 -2.17 -2.11
CA VAL A 71 -3.59 -2.03 -0.68
C VAL A 71 -2.85 -3.11 0.09
N LEU A 72 -2.15 -2.71 1.14
CA LEU A 72 -1.47 -3.61 2.05
C LEU A 72 -2.12 -3.43 3.42
N SER A 73 -2.83 -4.44 3.90
CA SER A 73 -3.60 -4.33 5.12
C SER A 73 -3.28 -5.45 6.09
N ASP A 74 -3.20 -5.10 7.36
CA ASP A 74 -3.21 -6.10 8.41
C ASP A 74 -4.58 -6.81 8.37
N HIS A 75 -4.63 -8.03 8.86
CA HIS A 75 -5.89 -8.75 8.94
C HIS A 75 -6.72 -8.30 10.15
N MET A 76 -6.08 -8.16 11.30
CA MET A 76 -6.79 -7.76 12.53
C MET A 76 -6.72 -6.24 12.67
N LEU A 77 -7.84 -5.60 12.48
CA LEU A 77 -7.97 -4.15 12.61
C LEU A 77 -8.99 -3.86 13.69
N ARG A 78 -8.97 -2.63 14.23
CA ARG A 78 -9.98 -2.23 15.18
C ARG A 78 -11.33 -2.12 14.50
N GLY A 79 -12.30 -2.87 14.99
CA GLY A 79 -13.67 -2.80 14.51
C GLY A 79 -13.94 -3.51 13.19
N THR A 80 -12.92 -4.11 12.57
CA THR A 80 -13.11 -4.84 11.33
C THR A 80 -11.93 -5.78 11.11
N THR A 81 -11.96 -6.49 9.98
CA THR A 81 -10.83 -7.35 9.57
C THR A 81 -10.36 -6.92 8.20
N GLY A 82 -9.15 -7.34 7.85
CA GLY A 82 -8.63 -7.09 6.50
C GLY A 82 -9.48 -7.75 5.44
N VAL A 83 -10.02 -8.94 5.71
CA VAL A 83 -10.89 -9.63 4.75
C VAL A 83 -12.18 -8.84 4.51
N ALA A 84 -12.79 -8.31 5.58
CA ALA A 84 -13.99 -7.48 5.44
C ALA A 84 -13.68 -6.20 4.66
N LEU A 85 -12.54 -5.59 4.96
CA LEU A 85 -12.11 -4.39 4.24
C LEU A 85 -11.89 -4.69 2.76
N ALA A 86 -11.25 -5.83 2.44
CA ALA A 86 -11.01 -6.22 1.05
C ALA A 86 -12.34 -6.28 0.28
N HIS A 87 -13.35 -6.88 0.90
CA HIS A 87 -14.66 -6.98 0.25
C HIS A 87 -15.21 -5.59 -0.08
N GLN A 88 -15.12 -4.66 0.85
CA GLN A 88 -15.61 -3.30 0.64
C GLN A 88 -14.82 -2.57 -0.45
N LEU A 89 -13.50 -2.68 -0.43
CA LEU A 89 -12.67 -1.99 -1.43
C LEU A 89 -12.88 -2.56 -2.82
N LYS A 90 -13.06 -3.87 -2.93
CA LYS A 90 -13.26 -4.51 -4.23
C LYS A 90 -14.58 -4.11 -4.89
N THR A 91 -15.57 -3.67 -4.11
CA THR A 91 -16.80 -3.15 -4.71
C THR A 91 -16.59 -1.77 -5.33
N ILE A 92 -15.54 -1.06 -4.88
CA ILE A 92 -15.24 0.29 -5.38
C ILE A 92 -14.29 0.23 -6.58
N LYS A 93 -13.17 -0.46 -6.43
CA LYS A 93 -12.17 -0.61 -7.50
C LYS A 93 -11.68 -2.05 -7.53
N PRO A 94 -12.37 -2.94 -8.27
CA PRO A 94 -12.07 -4.38 -8.20
C PRO A 94 -10.72 -4.77 -8.77
N HIS A 95 -10.11 -3.93 -9.59
CA HIS A 95 -8.83 -4.24 -10.22
C HIS A 95 -7.61 -3.94 -9.37
N VAL A 96 -7.77 -3.22 -8.25
CA VAL A 96 -6.64 -2.89 -7.38
C VAL A 96 -6.33 -4.08 -6.48
N PRO A 97 -5.09 -4.60 -6.51
CA PRO A 97 -4.75 -5.77 -5.70
C PRO A 97 -4.78 -5.44 -4.21
N PHE A 98 -5.30 -6.37 -3.43
CA PHE A 98 -5.41 -6.25 -1.99
C PHE A 98 -4.59 -7.36 -1.33
N VAL A 99 -3.62 -6.97 -0.52
CA VAL A 99 -2.70 -7.89 0.15
C VAL A 99 -2.99 -7.91 1.65
N LEU A 100 -3.20 -9.10 2.19
CA LEU A 100 -3.25 -9.29 3.63
C LEU A 100 -1.83 -9.53 4.12
N TYR A 101 -1.41 -8.76 5.11
CA TYR A 101 -0.08 -8.88 5.72
C TYR A 101 -0.28 -9.18 7.19
N SER A 102 -0.06 -10.43 7.60
CA SER A 102 -0.46 -10.89 8.92
C SER A 102 0.51 -11.94 9.46
N GLY A 103 0.55 -12.05 10.78
CA GLY A 103 1.34 -13.09 11.44
C GLY A 103 0.72 -14.47 11.35
N THR A 104 -0.58 -14.54 11.10
CA THR A 104 -1.29 -15.81 10.99
C THR A 104 -2.12 -15.81 9.72
N VAL A 105 -2.22 -17.00 9.10
CA VAL A 105 -3.02 -17.14 7.89
C VAL A 105 -4.50 -17.06 8.29
N PRO A 106 -5.29 -16.19 7.65
CA PRO A 106 -6.71 -16.15 7.94
C PRO A 106 -7.41 -17.42 7.41
N ASP A 107 -8.49 -17.80 8.07
CA ASP A 107 -9.25 -18.98 7.67
C ASP A 107 -9.82 -18.83 6.26
N ILE A 108 -10.25 -17.62 5.92
CA ILE A 108 -10.84 -17.30 4.63
C ILE A 108 -10.16 -16.07 4.08
N MET A 109 -9.72 -16.13 2.83
CA MET A 109 -9.10 -15.01 2.16
C MET A 109 -10.12 -14.02 1.59
N GLY A 110 -11.33 -14.49 1.34
CA GLY A 110 -12.36 -13.65 0.75
C GLY A 110 -11.93 -13.06 -0.58
N ASP A 111 -12.06 -11.75 -0.72
CA ASP A 111 -11.70 -11.03 -1.94
C ASP A 111 -10.24 -10.55 -1.96
N ALA A 112 -9.45 -10.89 -0.94
CA ALA A 112 -8.04 -10.53 -0.95
C ALA A 112 -7.32 -11.33 -2.03
N ASP A 113 -6.38 -10.68 -2.69
CA ASP A 113 -5.66 -11.28 -3.81
C ASP A 113 -4.44 -12.08 -3.38
N CYS A 114 -3.88 -11.74 -2.21
CA CYS A 114 -2.62 -12.32 -1.79
C CYS A 114 -2.49 -12.22 -0.29
N PHE A 115 -1.81 -13.21 0.29
CA PHE A 115 -1.43 -13.18 1.70
C PHE A 115 0.08 -13.19 1.78
N ILE A 116 0.64 -12.28 2.58
CA ILE A 116 2.07 -12.26 2.89
C ILE A 116 2.21 -12.42 4.39
N SER A 117 3.01 -13.40 4.80
CA SER A 117 3.30 -13.61 6.21
C SER A 117 4.21 -12.50 6.74
N LYS A 118 3.96 -12.07 7.97
CA LYS A 118 4.87 -11.12 8.63
C LYS A 118 6.25 -11.72 8.92
N ASP A 119 6.39 -13.04 8.75
CA ASP A 119 7.67 -13.72 8.90
C ASP A 119 8.52 -13.70 7.63
N GLU A 120 7.98 -13.22 6.52
CA GLU A 120 8.76 -13.10 5.28
C GLU A 120 9.91 -12.13 5.48
N THR A 121 11.02 -12.38 4.78
CA THR A 121 12.12 -11.42 4.78
C THR A 121 11.68 -10.16 4.06
N VAL A 122 12.35 -9.05 4.34
CA VAL A 122 12.06 -7.78 3.66
C VAL A 122 12.23 -7.94 2.16
N ALA A 123 13.27 -8.64 1.72
CA ALA A 123 13.51 -8.85 0.30
C ALA A 123 12.38 -9.62 -0.37
N SER A 124 11.90 -10.67 0.27
CA SER A 124 10.78 -11.47 -0.25
C SER A 124 9.49 -10.65 -0.28
N PHE A 125 9.22 -9.93 0.81
CA PHE A 125 8.07 -9.04 0.90
C PHE A 125 8.05 -8.03 -0.26
N LEU A 126 9.16 -7.35 -0.48
CA LEU A 126 9.24 -6.34 -1.53
C LEU A 126 9.13 -6.96 -2.93
N SER A 127 9.68 -8.16 -3.12
CA SER A 127 9.58 -8.87 -4.39
C SER A 127 8.12 -9.21 -4.72
N ILE A 128 7.35 -9.66 -3.74
CA ILE A 128 5.95 -10.00 -3.92
C ILE A 128 5.14 -8.75 -4.26
N ILE A 129 5.37 -7.66 -3.52
CA ILE A 129 4.69 -6.38 -3.78
C ILE A 129 4.97 -5.91 -5.19
N LYS A 130 6.22 -5.92 -5.60
CA LYS A 130 6.62 -5.49 -6.93
C LYS A 130 5.94 -6.33 -8.01
N SER A 131 5.90 -7.63 -7.82
CA SER A 131 5.27 -8.53 -8.77
C SER A 131 3.78 -8.26 -8.94
N LEU A 132 3.09 -8.02 -7.82
CA LEU A 132 1.65 -7.72 -7.87
C LEU A 132 1.35 -6.41 -8.55
N ILE A 133 2.12 -5.38 -8.26
CA ILE A 133 1.92 -4.07 -8.89
C ILE A 133 2.19 -4.17 -10.38
N LYS A 134 3.25 -4.86 -10.78
CA LYS A 134 3.58 -5.04 -12.20
C LYS A 134 2.46 -5.76 -12.94
N ARG A 135 1.89 -6.80 -12.31
CA ARG A 135 0.85 -7.61 -12.92
C ARG A 135 -0.46 -6.88 -13.09
N HIS A 136 -0.82 -6.04 -12.11
CA HIS A 136 -2.12 -5.38 -12.06
C HIS A 136 -2.08 -3.90 -12.44
N GLY A 137 -0.91 -3.30 -12.43
CA GLY A 137 -0.76 -1.87 -12.61
C GLY A 137 -0.60 -1.44 -14.06
N GLU A 138 -0.62 -2.41 -14.95
CA GLU A 138 -0.52 -2.10 -16.37
C GLU A 138 -1.87 -1.73 -16.93
#